data_528b6adbe5c505cf82725867282d6e1e
#
_entry.id   528b6adbe5c505cf82725867282d6e1e
#
_cell.length_a   1.000
_cell.length_b   1.000
_cell.length_c   1.000
_cell.angle_alpha   90.00
_cell.angle_beta   90.00
_cell.angle_gamma   90.00
#
_symmetry.space_group_name_H-M   'P 1'
#
loop_
_entity.id
_entity.type
_entity.pdbx_description
1 polymer ?
#
loop_
_entity_poly.entity_id
_entity_poly.type
_entity_poly.pdbx_seq_one_letter_code
_entity_poly.pdbx_strand_id
1 'polypeptide(L)'
;MNQDLNFTINPMENLTINVNSSGEAPSAVPSASAPPKQPSIYGEVPQIPVLDAVEGIKFDFNDGIRILFPHNGKEYHVTFTDIDTGIILYSNDTVPGAYVTSVKKFFIRFRLIIHEKGGKEPIFTHDYDATGKEVMIQLPVGTIGDSIGWFSYVERFQKKHNCKIICVMTPWIADVVRDQYPEITFITPEETKNYKPYACYYMGLFFRGDVDHQPIDFRYIGLHRTAGYILGVDPADEPPRFNLSAPRKIKEKYVCIACQSSSQAKYWNNPYGWYEVIKFLKENGYRVICIDKERVHGAGLVWNHMPWGVEDETGDKPLQERIDLIKDADFFIGLSSGLSWLAWGCKVPVVMISGFTHPTNEFATPYRVINYHTCHSCWNDMRLDFDHFDFLWCPRHKGTDRHFECTKLISAEQVITTIRKIPTFRPGKKE
;
A
#
# COMPACT_ATOMS: atom_id res chain seq x y z
N MET A 1 15.57 6.11 -48.67
CA MET A 1 16.21 4.99 -47.97
C MET A 1 15.33 4.69 -46.79
N ASN A 2 14.39 3.74 -46.98
CA ASN A 2 13.55 3.20 -45.92
C ASN A 2 14.37 2.16 -45.17
N GLN A 3 14.55 2.35 -43.86
CA GLN A 3 14.98 1.27 -42.98
C GLN A 3 13.76 0.72 -42.29
N ASP A 4 13.36 -0.47 -42.69
CA ASP A 4 12.34 -1.28 -42.02
C ASP A 4 12.87 -1.75 -40.66
N LEU A 5 12.29 -1.24 -39.58
CA LEU A 5 12.52 -1.73 -38.24
C LEU A 5 11.61 -2.96 -38.01
N ASN A 6 12.16 -4.14 -38.22
CA ASN A 6 11.54 -5.40 -37.83
C ASN A 6 11.61 -5.56 -36.31
N PHE A 7 10.48 -5.38 -35.62
CA PHE A 7 10.32 -5.78 -34.23
C PHE A 7 9.99 -7.27 -34.15
N THR A 8 10.95 -8.07 -33.79
CA THR A 8 10.71 -9.46 -33.38
C THR A 8 10.35 -9.44 -31.90
N ILE A 9 9.07 -9.62 -31.57
CA ILE A 9 8.64 -9.88 -30.20
C ILE A 9 8.99 -11.31 -29.90
N ASN A 10 9.98 -11.56 -29.06
CA ASN A 10 10.24 -12.86 -28.45
C ASN A 10 9.34 -13.00 -27.21
N PRO A 11 8.29 -13.81 -27.23
CA PRO A 11 7.57 -14.18 -26.04
C PRO A 11 8.27 -15.41 -25.45
N MET A 12 8.92 -15.26 -24.34
CA MET A 12 9.45 -16.26 -23.41
C MET A 12 10.94 -16.09 -23.08
N GLU A 13 11.26 -15.07 -22.33
CA GLU A 13 12.44 -15.09 -21.47
C GLU A 13 12.05 -14.38 -20.18
N ASN A 14 11.82 -15.18 -19.15
CA ASN A 14 12.05 -14.93 -17.72
C ASN A 14 11.12 -15.79 -16.85
N LEU A 15 11.27 -17.13 -16.97
CA LEU A 15 10.84 -18.04 -15.92
C LEU A 15 12.12 -18.56 -15.24
N THR A 16 12.56 -17.85 -14.20
CA THR A 16 13.64 -18.36 -13.35
C THR A 16 13.02 -19.29 -12.31
N ILE A 17 13.25 -20.58 -12.46
CA ILE A 17 12.82 -21.60 -11.51
C ILE A 17 13.98 -21.85 -10.56
N ASN A 18 13.80 -21.57 -9.26
CA ASN A 18 14.74 -22.02 -8.24
C ASN A 18 14.42 -23.47 -7.87
N VAL A 19 15.10 -24.41 -8.50
CA VAL A 19 15.15 -25.81 -8.06
C VAL A 19 16.40 -25.99 -7.22
N ASN A 20 16.26 -26.02 -5.91
CA ASN A 20 17.37 -26.40 -5.03
C ASN A 20 17.55 -27.92 -5.08
N SER A 21 18.43 -28.40 -5.95
CA SER A 21 18.96 -29.77 -5.86
C SER A 21 20.18 -29.75 -4.93
N SER A 22 20.16 -30.55 -3.87
CA SER A 22 21.34 -30.83 -3.04
C SER A 22 22.32 -31.72 -3.81
N GLY A 23 23.18 -31.11 -4.62
CA GLY A 23 24.33 -31.74 -5.25
C GLY A 23 25.49 -30.76 -5.16
N GLU A 24 26.63 -31.23 -4.66
CA GLU A 24 27.83 -30.42 -4.47
C GLU A 24 28.27 -29.79 -5.81
N ALA A 25 28.38 -28.46 -5.81
CA ALA A 25 28.88 -27.69 -6.93
C ALA A 25 30.40 -27.44 -6.79
N PRO A 26 31.14 -27.35 -7.90
CA PRO A 26 32.57 -27.04 -7.88
C PRO A 26 32.80 -25.58 -7.44
N SER A 27 33.91 -25.38 -6.75
CA SER A 27 34.39 -24.14 -6.12
C SER A 27 34.19 -22.89 -7.01
N ALA A 28 33.30 -21.99 -6.60
CA ALA A 28 33.10 -20.70 -7.22
C ALA A 28 34.05 -19.65 -6.63
N VAL A 29 34.55 -18.80 -7.50
CA VAL A 29 35.28 -17.55 -7.21
C VAL A 29 34.45 -16.68 -6.27
N PRO A 30 35.01 -16.02 -5.22
CA PRO A 30 34.21 -15.23 -4.29
C PRO A 30 33.61 -14.02 -5.01
N SER A 31 32.29 -14.04 -5.21
CA SER A 31 31.53 -12.86 -5.61
C SER A 31 31.45 -11.90 -4.41
N ALA A 32 31.56 -10.61 -4.69
CA ALA A 32 31.38 -9.56 -3.67
C ALA A 32 30.08 -9.82 -2.90
N SER A 33 30.21 -9.85 -1.56
CA SER A 33 29.08 -10.10 -0.67
C SER A 33 27.93 -9.12 -0.96
N ALA A 34 26.77 -9.66 -1.28
CA ALA A 34 25.56 -8.86 -1.37
C ALA A 34 25.35 -8.09 -0.05
N PRO A 35 24.90 -6.84 -0.11
CA PRO A 35 24.63 -6.08 1.12
C PRO A 35 23.65 -6.88 1.99
N PRO A 36 23.80 -6.81 3.33
CA PRO A 36 22.92 -7.56 4.22
C PRO A 36 21.46 -7.18 3.94
N LYS A 37 20.62 -8.19 3.67
CA LYS A 37 19.19 -7.97 3.52
C LYS A 37 18.67 -7.28 4.77
N GLN A 38 18.02 -6.13 4.62
CA GLN A 38 17.30 -5.51 5.73
C GLN A 38 16.29 -6.53 6.29
N PRO A 39 16.12 -6.60 7.64
CA PRO A 39 15.13 -7.49 8.22
C PRO A 39 13.76 -7.17 7.62
N SER A 40 13.04 -8.21 7.22
CA SER A 40 11.68 -8.08 6.68
C SER A 40 10.77 -7.46 7.73
N ILE A 41 9.95 -6.50 7.33
CA ILE A 41 8.90 -5.94 8.19
C ILE A 41 7.73 -6.93 8.37
N TYR A 42 7.64 -7.93 7.50
CA TYR A 42 6.58 -8.94 7.52
C TYR A 42 6.91 -10.05 8.52
N GLY A 43 5.88 -10.56 9.17
CA GLY A 43 6.00 -11.72 10.03
C GLY A 43 6.23 -13.01 9.22
N GLU A 44 6.84 -13.98 9.87
CA GLU A 44 7.18 -15.25 9.26
C GLU A 44 5.95 -16.12 8.99
N VAL A 45 5.95 -16.81 7.87
CA VAL A 45 5.01 -17.91 7.59
C VAL A 45 5.71 -19.26 7.80
N PRO A 46 4.94 -20.37 8.01
CA PRO A 46 5.54 -21.69 8.17
C PRO A 46 6.51 -22.02 7.04
N GLN A 47 7.71 -22.50 7.38
CA GLN A 47 8.74 -22.86 6.41
C GLN A 47 8.30 -24.06 5.54
N ILE A 48 7.59 -25.00 6.16
CA ILE A 48 7.03 -26.19 5.50
C ILE A 48 5.56 -25.92 5.18
N PRO A 49 5.09 -26.22 3.96
CA PRO A 49 3.69 -26.10 3.61
C PRO A 49 2.78 -26.87 4.58
N VAL A 50 1.62 -26.28 4.91
CA VAL A 50 0.82 -26.70 6.07
C VAL A 50 -0.27 -27.73 5.77
N LEU A 51 -0.63 -27.93 4.49
CA LEU A 51 -1.66 -28.88 4.08
C LEU A 51 -1.03 -30.18 3.59
N ASP A 52 -1.72 -31.28 3.88
CA ASP A 52 -1.33 -32.59 3.39
C ASP A 52 -2.10 -32.91 2.09
N ALA A 53 -1.37 -33.36 1.10
CA ALA A 53 -1.87 -34.02 -0.10
C ALA A 53 -1.69 -35.55 0.03
N VAL A 54 -1.59 -36.25 -1.08
CA VAL A 54 -1.34 -37.70 -1.11
C VAL A 54 0.15 -38.02 -0.93
N GLU A 55 0.48 -39.24 -0.50
CA GLU A 55 1.84 -39.81 -0.48
C GLU A 55 2.89 -38.99 0.29
N GLY A 56 2.48 -38.17 1.25
CA GLY A 56 3.37 -37.29 2.05
C GLY A 56 3.76 -36.00 1.37
N ILE A 57 3.15 -35.68 0.24
CA ILE A 57 3.29 -34.37 -0.42
C ILE A 57 2.55 -33.33 0.45
N LYS A 58 3.22 -32.18 0.65
CA LYS A 58 2.63 -31.02 1.37
C LYS A 58 2.49 -29.83 0.44
N PHE A 59 1.45 -29.03 0.65
CA PHE A 59 1.23 -27.81 -0.14
C PHE A 59 0.54 -26.74 0.69
N ASP A 60 0.56 -25.49 0.24
CA ASP A 60 -0.25 -24.37 0.70
C ASP A 60 -0.16 -23.18 -0.27
N PHE A 61 -0.76 -22.05 0.13
CA PHE A 61 -0.77 -20.80 -0.64
C PHE A 61 -0.14 -19.64 0.16
N ASN A 62 0.85 -19.96 0.97
CA ASN A 62 1.60 -18.97 1.75
C ASN A 62 2.74 -18.40 0.92
N ASP A 63 2.61 -17.14 0.46
CA ASP A 63 3.55 -16.49 -0.47
C ASP A 63 3.54 -17.14 -1.89
N GLY A 64 2.38 -17.20 -2.51
CA GLY A 64 2.08 -17.97 -3.72
C GLY A 64 1.80 -19.43 -3.40
N ILE A 65 1.61 -20.28 -4.44
CA ILE A 65 1.48 -21.72 -4.22
C ILE A 65 2.85 -22.32 -3.92
N ARG A 66 2.93 -23.18 -2.89
CA ARG A 66 4.13 -23.89 -2.46
C ARG A 66 3.84 -25.37 -2.34
N ILE A 67 4.77 -26.22 -2.80
CA ILE A 67 4.65 -27.68 -2.71
C ILE A 67 5.97 -28.25 -2.29
N LEU A 68 5.95 -29.17 -1.33
CA LEU A 68 7.09 -29.95 -0.88
C LEU A 68 6.84 -31.43 -1.18
N PHE A 69 7.69 -32.02 -2.01
CA PHE A 69 7.67 -33.45 -2.32
C PHE A 69 8.48 -34.25 -1.30
N PRO A 70 8.05 -35.47 -0.92
CA PRO A 70 8.79 -36.32 0.00
C PRO A 70 10.02 -36.97 -0.65
N HIS A 71 10.98 -37.42 0.16
CA HIS A 71 12.11 -38.26 -0.26
C HIS A 71 11.74 -39.74 -0.36
N ASN A 72 10.72 -40.07 -1.17
CA ASN A 72 10.17 -41.43 -1.30
C ASN A 72 10.66 -42.18 -2.53
N GLY A 73 11.62 -41.60 -3.27
CA GLY A 73 12.16 -42.18 -4.50
C GLY A 73 11.28 -42.04 -5.74
N LYS A 74 10.08 -41.46 -5.60
CA LYS A 74 9.17 -41.24 -6.74
C LYS A 74 9.42 -39.86 -7.38
N GLU A 75 9.20 -39.81 -8.70
CA GLU A 75 9.17 -38.58 -9.49
C GLU A 75 7.72 -38.24 -9.84
N TYR A 76 7.39 -36.95 -9.87
CA TYR A 76 6.06 -36.46 -10.12
C TYR A 76 6.06 -35.42 -11.24
N HIS A 77 4.93 -35.31 -11.92
CA HIS A 77 4.65 -34.19 -12.83
C HIS A 77 3.65 -33.26 -12.14
N VAL A 78 4.01 -31.97 -11.99
CA VAL A 78 3.19 -30.97 -11.33
C VAL A 78 2.78 -29.86 -12.27
N THR A 79 1.51 -29.48 -12.23
CA THR A 79 0.94 -28.40 -13.04
C THR A 79 0.20 -27.41 -12.16
N PHE A 80 0.47 -26.11 -12.34
CA PHE A 80 -0.34 -25.02 -11.78
C PHE A 80 -1.08 -24.31 -12.90
N THR A 81 -2.38 -24.18 -12.76
CA THR A 81 -3.23 -23.45 -13.70
C THR A 81 -3.95 -22.33 -12.98
N ASP A 82 -4.03 -21.16 -13.57
CA ASP A 82 -4.96 -20.12 -13.15
C ASP A 82 -6.36 -20.53 -13.62
N ILE A 83 -7.27 -20.81 -12.69
CA ILE A 83 -8.63 -21.26 -12.99
C ILE A 83 -9.40 -20.22 -13.77
N ASP A 84 -9.22 -18.94 -13.45
CA ASP A 84 -10.03 -17.85 -13.99
C ASP A 84 -9.68 -17.54 -15.45
N THR A 85 -8.43 -17.75 -15.85
CA THR A 85 -7.95 -17.52 -17.23
C THR A 85 -7.74 -18.81 -18.02
N GLY A 86 -7.62 -19.95 -17.36
CA GLY A 86 -7.26 -21.24 -17.96
C GLY A 86 -5.78 -21.35 -18.35
N ILE A 87 -4.96 -20.35 -18.02
CA ILE A 87 -3.53 -20.33 -18.38
C ILE A 87 -2.75 -21.28 -17.47
N ILE A 88 -1.96 -22.17 -18.08
CA ILE A 88 -0.99 -22.98 -17.35
C ILE A 88 0.20 -22.09 -16.97
N LEU A 89 0.41 -21.90 -15.68
CA LEU A 89 1.46 -21.06 -15.15
C LEU A 89 2.76 -21.83 -14.91
N TYR A 90 2.65 -23.13 -14.71
CA TYR A 90 3.78 -24.01 -14.52
C TYR A 90 3.39 -25.45 -14.88
N SER A 91 4.27 -26.20 -15.54
CA SER A 91 4.09 -27.63 -15.81
C SER A 91 5.47 -28.25 -15.99
N ASN A 92 5.92 -29.10 -15.06
CA ASN A 92 7.22 -29.73 -15.12
C ASN A 92 7.31 -30.97 -14.22
N ASP A 93 8.30 -31.81 -14.53
CA ASP A 93 8.65 -32.94 -13.69
C ASP A 93 9.46 -32.52 -12.48
N THR A 94 9.29 -33.20 -11.35
CA THR A 94 10.00 -32.96 -10.10
C THR A 94 10.80 -34.18 -9.67
N VAL A 95 11.88 -33.94 -8.93
CA VAL A 95 12.68 -34.98 -8.29
C VAL A 95 12.22 -35.19 -6.81
N PRO A 96 12.55 -36.36 -6.20
CA PRO A 96 12.28 -36.60 -4.79
C PRO A 96 12.87 -35.50 -3.92
N GLY A 97 12.08 -35.00 -2.93
CA GLY A 97 12.49 -33.91 -2.03
C GLY A 97 12.41 -32.51 -2.63
N ALA A 98 11.92 -32.35 -3.86
CA ALA A 98 11.81 -31.05 -4.50
C ALA A 98 10.86 -30.11 -3.73
N TYR A 99 11.23 -28.83 -3.67
CA TYR A 99 10.38 -27.73 -3.22
C TYR A 99 10.04 -26.86 -4.41
N VAL A 100 8.75 -26.79 -4.76
CA VAL A 100 8.27 -26.05 -5.93
C VAL A 100 7.38 -24.90 -5.46
N THR A 101 7.60 -23.71 -6.02
CA THR A 101 6.80 -22.51 -5.68
C THR A 101 6.50 -21.71 -6.94
N SER A 102 5.36 -21.00 -6.94
CA SER A 102 5.06 -20.04 -8.01
C SER A 102 5.95 -18.80 -7.91
N VAL A 103 6.27 -18.22 -9.07
CA VAL A 103 6.90 -16.88 -9.13
C VAL A 103 5.94 -15.82 -8.65
N LYS A 104 4.68 -15.87 -9.11
CA LYS A 104 3.64 -14.90 -8.71
C LYS A 104 3.20 -15.16 -7.27
N LYS A 105 3.25 -14.11 -6.44
CA LYS A 105 3.00 -14.12 -5.00
C LYS A 105 1.72 -13.41 -4.59
N PHE A 106 1.03 -12.76 -5.53
CA PHE A 106 -0.28 -12.16 -5.36
C PHE A 106 -1.40 -13.19 -5.54
N PHE A 107 -2.63 -12.82 -5.25
CA PHE A 107 -3.78 -13.69 -5.38
C PHE A 107 -3.96 -14.20 -6.81
N ILE A 108 -3.95 -15.52 -6.94
CA ILE A 108 -4.36 -16.26 -8.14
C ILE A 108 -5.20 -17.44 -7.64
N ARG A 109 -6.28 -17.74 -8.33
CA ARG A 109 -7.08 -18.92 -8.05
C ARG A 109 -6.43 -20.12 -8.73
N PHE A 110 -5.47 -20.74 -8.02
CA PHE A 110 -4.71 -21.86 -8.53
C PHE A 110 -5.52 -23.15 -8.57
N ARG A 111 -5.37 -23.90 -9.67
CA ARG A 111 -5.59 -25.33 -9.70
C ARG A 111 -4.25 -26.04 -9.66
N LEU A 112 -4.04 -26.89 -8.68
CA LEU A 112 -2.90 -27.77 -8.54
C LEU A 112 -3.29 -29.16 -9.06
N ILE A 113 -2.50 -29.71 -9.98
CA ILE A 113 -2.65 -31.10 -10.46
C ILE A 113 -1.30 -31.78 -10.32
N ILE A 114 -1.28 -32.98 -9.73
CA ILE A 114 -0.08 -33.80 -9.57
C ILE A 114 -0.35 -35.18 -10.18
N HIS A 115 0.57 -35.62 -11.03
CA HIS A 115 0.60 -36.96 -11.57
C HIS A 115 1.86 -37.68 -11.06
N GLU A 116 1.84 -39.00 -10.99
CA GLU A 116 3.08 -39.76 -10.99
C GLU A 116 3.77 -39.59 -12.37
N LYS A 117 5.07 -39.44 -12.42
CA LYS A 117 5.77 -39.20 -13.70
C LYS A 117 5.46 -40.28 -14.72
N GLY A 118 4.98 -39.89 -15.91
CA GLY A 118 4.53 -40.80 -16.96
C GLY A 118 3.13 -41.37 -16.74
N GLY A 119 2.50 -41.13 -15.61
CA GLY A 119 1.10 -41.49 -15.32
C GLY A 119 0.11 -40.64 -16.10
N LYS A 120 -1.02 -41.24 -16.51
CA LYS A 120 -2.08 -40.52 -17.24
C LYS A 120 -3.12 -39.87 -16.31
N GLU A 121 -3.39 -40.51 -15.21
CA GLU A 121 -4.40 -40.04 -14.25
C GLU A 121 -3.74 -39.20 -13.15
N PRO A 122 -4.37 -38.09 -12.72
CA PRO A 122 -3.85 -37.29 -11.61
C PRO A 122 -4.01 -38.09 -10.28
N ILE A 123 -2.93 -38.13 -9.51
CA ILE A 123 -2.97 -38.69 -8.14
C ILE A 123 -3.52 -37.67 -7.12
N PHE A 124 -3.47 -36.38 -7.45
CA PHE A 124 -4.01 -35.32 -6.62
C PHE A 124 -4.44 -34.11 -7.47
N THR A 125 -5.59 -33.54 -7.12
CA THR A 125 -6.08 -32.28 -7.69
C THR A 125 -6.65 -31.43 -6.58
N HIS A 126 -6.30 -30.14 -6.55
CA HIS A 126 -6.82 -29.18 -5.60
C HIS A 126 -7.04 -27.82 -6.26
N ASP A 127 -8.24 -27.30 -6.13
CA ASP A 127 -8.58 -25.93 -6.52
C ASP A 127 -8.47 -25.02 -5.30
N TYR A 128 -7.90 -23.84 -5.49
CA TYR A 128 -7.88 -22.82 -4.44
C TYR A 128 -9.31 -22.53 -3.95
N ASP A 129 -9.56 -22.82 -2.70
CA ASP A 129 -10.81 -22.52 -2.02
C ASP A 129 -10.51 -22.12 -0.57
N ALA A 130 -10.69 -20.83 -0.26
CA ALA A 130 -10.46 -20.28 1.08
C ALA A 130 -11.70 -20.30 1.98
N THR A 131 -12.84 -20.83 1.50
CA THR A 131 -14.11 -20.86 2.26
C THR A 131 -13.93 -21.49 3.64
N GLY A 132 -14.22 -20.73 4.70
CA GLY A 132 -14.10 -21.13 6.10
C GLY A 132 -12.66 -21.32 6.61
N LYS A 133 -11.64 -21.13 5.77
CA LYS A 133 -10.22 -21.31 6.13
C LYS A 133 -9.60 -20.01 6.64
N GLU A 134 -8.51 -20.13 7.36
CA GLU A 134 -7.72 -18.99 7.82
C GLU A 134 -6.83 -18.47 6.69
N VAL A 135 -6.97 -17.20 6.37
CA VAL A 135 -6.12 -16.49 5.41
C VAL A 135 -5.43 -15.33 6.14
N MET A 136 -4.12 -15.28 6.03
CA MET A 136 -3.32 -14.20 6.60
C MET A 136 -3.10 -13.11 5.56
N ILE A 137 -3.37 -11.85 5.92
CA ILE A 137 -3.06 -10.68 5.10
C ILE A 137 -2.16 -9.76 5.92
N GLN A 138 -0.95 -9.52 5.42
CA GLN A 138 0.07 -8.78 6.14
C GLN A 138 0.20 -7.36 5.58
N LEU A 139 -0.08 -6.35 6.43
CA LEU A 139 0.15 -4.93 6.17
C LEU A 139 0.82 -4.24 7.38
N PRO A 140 2.02 -4.69 7.77
CA PRO A 140 2.70 -4.20 8.97
C PRO A 140 3.38 -2.85 8.78
N VAL A 141 3.21 -2.20 7.64
CA VAL A 141 3.78 -0.88 7.36
C VAL A 141 3.23 0.13 8.36
N GLY A 142 4.10 0.75 9.14
CA GLY A 142 3.73 1.68 10.22
C GLY A 142 3.30 3.08 9.75
N THR A 143 2.88 3.25 8.49
CA THR A 143 2.40 4.51 7.94
C THR A 143 0.88 4.54 7.91
N ILE A 144 0.31 5.66 8.36
CA ILE A 144 -1.16 5.84 8.42
C ILE A 144 -1.79 5.69 7.04
N GLY A 145 -1.21 6.36 6.02
CA GLY A 145 -1.80 6.43 4.68
C GLY A 145 -1.91 5.06 4.02
N ASP A 146 -0.82 4.29 4.02
CA ASP A 146 -0.76 2.98 3.42
C ASP A 146 -1.72 2.01 4.12
N SER A 147 -1.67 1.96 5.45
CA SER A 147 -2.52 1.06 6.24
C SER A 147 -4.01 1.36 6.07
N ILE A 148 -4.42 2.62 6.12
CA ILE A 148 -5.82 3.03 5.91
C ILE A 148 -6.24 2.77 4.46
N GLY A 149 -5.38 3.09 3.50
CA GLY A 149 -5.65 2.89 2.08
C GLY A 149 -5.86 1.43 1.70
N TRP A 150 -5.12 0.50 2.33
CA TRP A 150 -5.18 -0.93 1.99
C TRP A 150 -6.24 -1.71 2.77
N PHE A 151 -6.59 -1.27 3.97
CA PHE A 151 -7.36 -2.09 4.90
C PHE A 151 -8.76 -2.47 4.40
N SER A 152 -9.46 -1.60 3.67
CA SER A 152 -10.79 -1.91 3.13
C SER A 152 -10.81 -3.11 2.18
N TYR A 153 -9.70 -3.37 1.49
CA TYR A 153 -9.57 -4.51 0.59
C TYR A 153 -9.42 -5.84 1.33
N VAL A 154 -8.96 -5.81 2.58
CA VAL A 154 -8.91 -6.98 3.47
C VAL A 154 -10.33 -7.48 3.76
N GLU A 155 -11.25 -6.59 4.11
CA GLU A 155 -12.66 -6.95 4.32
C GLU A 155 -13.32 -7.46 3.03
N ARG A 156 -13.02 -6.82 1.88
CA ARG A 156 -13.53 -7.27 0.58
C ARG A 156 -13.09 -8.69 0.25
N PHE A 157 -11.83 -9.02 0.54
CA PHE A 157 -11.31 -10.37 0.37
C PHE A 157 -12.04 -11.36 1.27
N GLN A 158 -12.23 -11.03 2.54
CA GLN A 158 -12.99 -11.84 3.48
C GLN A 158 -14.39 -12.16 2.95
N LYS A 159 -15.13 -11.13 2.55
CA LYS A 159 -16.49 -11.27 2.03
C LYS A 159 -16.56 -12.09 0.74
N LYS A 160 -15.63 -11.82 -0.20
CA LYS A 160 -15.57 -12.52 -1.49
C LYS A 160 -15.34 -14.02 -1.32
N HIS A 161 -14.45 -14.40 -0.40
CA HIS A 161 -14.01 -15.77 -0.22
C HIS A 161 -14.65 -16.49 0.99
N ASN A 162 -15.48 -15.78 1.74
CA ASN A 162 -16.12 -16.30 2.99
C ASN A 162 -15.09 -17.01 3.89
N CYS A 163 -13.93 -16.39 4.11
CA CYS A 163 -12.80 -16.92 4.86
C CYS A 163 -12.65 -16.21 6.22
N LYS A 164 -11.80 -16.76 7.09
CA LYS A 164 -11.41 -16.15 8.36
C LYS A 164 -10.13 -15.38 8.15
N ILE A 165 -10.15 -14.07 8.42
CA ILE A 165 -8.95 -13.22 8.20
C ILE A 165 -8.12 -13.11 9.48
N ILE A 166 -6.81 -13.32 9.32
CA ILE A 166 -5.77 -12.94 10.26
C ILE A 166 -5.04 -11.75 9.64
N CYS A 167 -5.29 -10.55 10.17
CA CYS A 167 -4.72 -9.30 9.66
C CYS A 167 -3.49 -8.91 10.49
N VAL A 168 -2.32 -8.93 9.87
CA VAL A 168 -1.08 -8.47 10.52
C VAL A 168 -0.95 -6.97 10.31
N MET A 169 -1.07 -6.18 11.38
CA MET A 169 -1.11 -4.72 11.33
C MET A 169 -0.39 -4.11 12.53
N THR A 170 0.15 -2.91 12.34
CA THR A 170 0.74 -2.12 13.43
C THR A 170 -0.32 -1.81 14.50
N PRO A 171 -0.11 -2.10 15.78
CA PRO A 171 -1.13 -2.05 16.84
C PRO A 171 -1.88 -0.72 16.92
N TRP A 172 -1.16 0.41 16.98
CA TRP A 172 -1.77 1.74 17.13
C TRP A 172 -2.64 2.19 15.93
N ILE A 173 -2.47 1.52 14.75
CA ILE A 173 -3.37 1.71 13.60
C ILE A 173 -4.53 0.71 13.67
N ALA A 174 -4.26 -0.53 14.08
CA ALA A 174 -5.30 -1.54 14.27
C ALA A 174 -6.37 -1.07 15.28
N ASP A 175 -5.97 -0.35 16.32
CA ASP A 175 -6.85 0.12 17.40
C ASP A 175 -8.00 1.02 16.91
N VAL A 176 -7.82 1.76 15.81
CA VAL A 176 -8.89 2.64 15.27
C VAL A 176 -9.88 1.93 14.35
N VAL A 177 -9.57 0.68 13.94
CA VAL A 177 -10.46 -0.10 13.07
C VAL A 177 -11.02 -1.33 13.76
N ARG A 178 -10.31 -1.92 14.71
CA ARG A 178 -10.59 -3.22 15.34
C ARG A 178 -12.06 -3.40 15.75
N ASP A 179 -12.63 -2.44 16.46
CA ASP A 179 -14.00 -2.53 16.97
C ASP A 179 -15.07 -2.50 15.86
N GLN A 180 -14.71 -2.01 14.67
CA GLN A 180 -15.62 -1.94 13.53
C GLN A 180 -15.56 -3.19 12.63
N TYR A 181 -14.64 -4.13 12.95
CA TYR A 181 -14.40 -5.36 12.19
C TYR A 181 -14.20 -6.56 13.12
N PRO A 182 -15.23 -6.93 13.89
CA PRO A 182 -15.13 -7.99 14.90
C PRO A 182 -14.83 -9.37 14.30
N GLU A 183 -15.07 -9.56 13.00
CA GLU A 183 -14.80 -10.81 12.27
C GLU A 183 -13.34 -10.95 11.82
N ILE A 184 -12.49 -9.94 12.04
CA ILE A 184 -11.08 -9.93 11.66
C ILE A 184 -10.21 -10.07 12.92
N THR A 185 -9.31 -11.05 12.91
CA THR A 185 -8.30 -11.21 13.95
C THR A 185 -7.10 -10.34 13.66
N PHE A 186 -6.80 -9.36 14.53
CA PHE A 186 -5.64 -8.48 14.37
C PHE A 186 -4.48 -8.97 15.23
N ILE A 187 -3.31 -9.13 14.61
CA ILE A 187 -2.07 -9.58 15.26
C ILE A 187 -0.89 -8.72 14.84
N THR A 188 0.22 -8.85 15.56
CA THR A 188 1.52 -8.24 15.22
C THR A 188 2.35 -9.19 14.34
N PRO A 189 3.42 -8.69 13.68
CA PRO A 189 4.33 -9.56 12.92
C PRO A 189 4.95 -10.69 13.75
N GLU A 190 5.24 -10.45 15.02
CA GLU A 190 5.88 -11.42 15.93
C GLU A 190 4.93 -12.58 16.29
N GLU A 191 3.63 -12.35 16.24
CA GLU A 191 2.60 -13.35 16.58
C GLU A 191 2.32 -14.30 15.42
N THR A 192 2.74 -14.00 14.18
CA THR A 192 2.47 -14.82 12.99
C THR A 192 2.93 -16.26 13.12
N LYS A 193 4.02 -16.50 13.85
CA LYS A 193 4.58 -17.83 14.15
C LYS A 193 3.59 -18.79 14.85
N ASN A 194 2.54 -18.25 15.47
CA ASN A 194 1.51 -19.03 16.16
C ASN A 194 0.42 -19.55 15.21
N TYR A 195 0.45 -19.18 13.94
CA TYR A 195 -0.58 -19.48 12.96
C TYR A 195 -0.06 -20.36 11.83
N LYS A 196 -0.96 -21.14 11.25
CA LYS A 196 -0.70 -22.00 10.08
C LYS A 196 -1.76 -21.73 9.01
N PRO A 197 -1.75 -20.53 8.38
CA PRO A 197 -2.79 -20.14 7.47
C PRO A 197 -2.78 -20.99 6.19
N TYR A 198 -3.95 -21.15 5.58
CA TYR A 198 -4.14 -21.76 4.27
C TYR A 198 -3.46 -20.96 3.16
N ALA A 199 -3.55 -19.62 3.26
CA ALA A 199 -2.92 -18.68 2.34
C ALA A 199 -2.39 -17.46 3.09
N CYS A 200 -1.34 -16.84 2.58
CA CYS A 200 -0.81 -15.58 3.09
C CYS A 200 -0.49 -14.62 1.93
N TYR A 201 -0.93 -13.37 2.07
CA TYR A 201 -0.67 -12.30 1.10
C TYR A 201 0.02 -11.12 1.78
N TYR A 202 0.96 -10.50 1.06
CA TYR A 202 1.72 -9.36 1.54
C TYR A 202 1.25 -8.08 0.84
N MET A 203 0.88 -7.09 1.65
CA MET A 203 0.50 -5.76 1.16
C MET A 203 1.70 -4.83 1.23
N GLY A 204 2.06 -4.20 0.12
CA GLY A 204 3.21 -3.33 0.06
C GLY A 204 3.27 -2.52 -1.23
N LEU A 205 4.21 -1.59 -1.27
CA LEU A 205 4.63 -0.91 -2.49
C LEU A 205 5.89 -1.62 -2.98
N PHE A 206 5.72 -2.52 -3.94
CA PHE A 206 6.82 -3.34 -4.44
C PHE A 206 7.53 -2.62 -5.59
N PHE A 207 8.78 -2.24 -5.34
CA PHE A 207 9.66 -1.60 -6.33
C PHE A 207 10.39 -2.66 -7.16
N ARG A 208 11.27 -2.20 -8.07
CA ARG A 208 12.10 -3.09 -8.89
C ARG A 208 12.81 -4.14 -8.03
N GLY A 209 12.65 -5.40 -8.38
CA GLY A 209 13.21 -6.55 -7.66
C GLY A 209 12.20 -7.36 -6.83
N ASP A 210 11.06 -6.78 -6.45
CA ASP A 210 9.99 -7.46 -5.70
C ASP A 210 8.66 -7.44 -6.45
N VAL A 211 8.72 -7.37 -7.78
CA VAL A 211 7.53 -7.24 -8.66
C VAL A 211 6.62 -8.46 -8.64
N ASP A 212 7.08 -9.58 -8.11
CA ASP A 212 6.33 -10.83 -8.06
C ASP A 212 5.12 -10.77 -7.11
N HIS A 213 5.11 -9.81 -6.17
CA HIS A 213 4.05 -9.62 -5.18
C HIS A 213 2.90 -8.73 -5.67
N GLN A 214 2.99 -8.15 -6.85
CA GLN A 214 1.95 -7.30 -7.42
C GLN A 214 1.71 -7.64 -8.90
N PRO A 215 0.44 -7.68 -9.36
CA PRO A 215 0.16 -7.99 -10.77
C PRO A 215 0.44 -6.81 -11.70
N ILE A 216 0.50 -5.59 -11.15
CA ILE A 216 0.74 -4.34 -11.86
C ILE A 216 1.46 -3.36 -10.93
N ASP A 217 2.36 -2.55 -11.46
CA ASP A 217 3.09 -1.55 -10.66
C ASP A 217 2.13 -0.52 -10.04
N PHE A 218 2.23 -0.33 -8.72
CA PHE A 218 1.38 0.57 -7.95
C PHE A 218 1.43 2.02 -8.45
N ARG A 219 2.51 2.45 -9.10
CA ARG A 219 2.66 3.80 -9.66
C ARG A 219 1.67 4.11 -10.78
N TYR A 220 1.17 3.08 -11.47
CA TYR A 220 0.11 3.23 -12.48
C TYR A 220 -1.29 3.30 -11.90
N ILE A 221 -1.56 2.51 -10.85
CA ILE A 221 -2.91 2.29 -10.35
C ILE A 221 -3.22 3.04 -9.06
N GLY A 222 -2.20 3.51 -8.37
CA GLY A 222 -2.32 4.23 -7.10
C GLY A 222 -2.01 3.38 -5.88
N LEU A 223 -1.66 4.07 -4.80
CA LEU A 223 -1.20 3.49 -3.54
C LEU A 223 -2.23 2.50 -2.95
N HIS A 224 -3.49 2.87 -2.89
CA HIS A 224 -4.51 2.05 -2.23
C HIS A 224 -5.05 0.95 -3.15
N ARG A 225 -5.29 1.24 -4.43
CA ARG A 225 -5.85 0.29 -5.38
C ARG A 225 -4.95 -0.92 -5.63
N THR A 226 -3.62 -0.77 -5.44
CA THR A 226 -2.68 -1.89 -5.53
C THR A 226 -3.10 -3.05 -4.63
N ALA A 227 -3.67 -2.76 -3.44
CA ALA A 227 -4.19 -3.78 -2.53
C ALA A 227 -5.33 -4.60 -3.17
N GLY A 228 -6.25 -3.94 -3.86
CA GLY A 228 -7.32 -4.61 -4.60
C GLY A 228 -6.78 -5.57 -5.67
N TYR A 229 -5.76 -5.13 -6.41
CA TYR A 229 -5.12 -5.97 -7.42
C TYR A 229 -4.31 -7.12 -6.82
N ILE A 230 -3.56 -6.88 -5.73
CA ILE A 230 -2.82 -7.94 -5.03
C ILE A 230 -3.76 -9.02 -4.49
N LEU A 231 -4.92 -8.62 -3.96
CA LEU A 231 -5.91 -9.53 -3.39
C LEU A 231 -6.93 -10.03 -4.43
N GLY A 232 -6.89 -9.59 -5.67
CA GLY A 232 -7.85 -9.99 -6.70
C GLY A 232 -9.29 -9.61 -6.37
N VAL A 233 -9.51 -8.47 -5.71
CA VAL A 233 -10.83 -7.93 -5.37
C VAL A 233 -11.08 -6.62 -6.12
N ASP A 234 -12.33 -6.12 -6.08
CA ASP A 234 -12.69 -4.84 -6.69
C ASP A 234 -11.77 -3.70 -6.18
N PRO A 235 -11.02 -3.01 -7.07
CA PRO A 235 -10.11 -1.94 -6.68
C PRO A 235 -10.78 -0.58 -6.45
N ALA A 236 -12.12 -0.49 -6.48
CA ALA A 236 -12.83 0.77 -6.25
C ALA A 236 -12.50 1.37 -4.88
N ASP A 237 -12.45 2.71 -4.82
CA ASP A 237 -12.13 3.45 -3.60
C ASP A 237 -13.21 3.23 -2.53
N GLU A 238 -12.79 2.80 -1.34
CA GLU A 238 -13.66 2.67 -0.19
C GLU A 238 -12.85 2.93 1.09
N PRO A 239 -13.25 3.92 1.92
CA PRO A 239 -12.58 4.15 3.20
C PRO A 239 -12.92 3.05 4.20
N PRO A 240 -12.00 2.72 5.12
CA PRO A 240 -12.34 1.88 6.26
C PRO A 240 -13.35 2.56 7.18
N ARG A 241 -14.06 1.77 7.99
CA ARG A 241 -14.94 2.29 9.04
C ARG A 241 -14.14 2.60 10.28
N PHE A 242 -14.39 3.76 10.86
CA PHE A 242 -13.88 4.19 12.17
C PHE A 242 -15.01 4.32 13.18
N ASN A 243 -14.66 4.33 14.45
CA ASN A 243 -15.60 4.71 15.49
C ASN A 243 -15.79 6.24 15.47
N LEU A 244 -16.94 6.70 15.00
CA LEU A 244 -17.32 8.12 14.90
C LEU A 244 -18.36 8.52 15.94
N SER A 245 -18.59 7.71 16.98
CA SER A 245 -19.68 7.89 17.96
C SER A 245 -19.41 8.97 19.01
N ALA A 246 -18.16 9.41 19.18
CA ALA A 246 -17.83 10.44 20.17
C ALA A 246 -18.63 11.73 19.92
N PRO A 247 -19.12 12.40 20.97
CA PRO A 247 -19.89 13.64 20.82
C PRO A 247 -19.00 14.77 20.27
N ARG A 248 -19.61 15.66 19.47
CA ARG A 248 -18.93 16.85 18.95
C ARG A 248 -18.43 17.73 20.11
N LYS A 249 -17.13 18.00 20.15
CA LYS A 249 -16.48 18.81 21.22
C LYS A 249 -16.51 20.32 20.91
N ILE A 250 -16.36 20.70 19.64
CA ILE A 250 -16.25 22.09 19.19
C ILE A 250 -17.56 22.48 18.52
N LYS A 251 -18.26 23.46 19.08
CA LYS A 251 -19.58 23.91 18.57
C LYS A 251 -19.46 24.84 17.37
N GLU A 252 -18.41 25.68 17.37
CA GLU A 252 -18.11 26.62 16.30
C GLU A 252 -17.78 25.90 15.01
N LYS A 253 -17.84 26.57 13.88
CA LYS A 253 -17.33 26.05 12.62
C LYS A 253 -15.81 26.03 12.64
N TYR A 254 -15.23 24.93 12.22
CA TYR A 254 -13.79 24.76 12.20
C TYR A 254 -13.32 23.86 11.08
N VAL A 255 -12.05 23.97 10.78
CA VAL A 255 -11.34 23.10 9.84
C VAL A 255 -10.09 22.53 10.53
N CYS A 256 -9.76 21.29 10.20
CA CYS A 256 -8.49 20.71 10.58
C CYS A 256 -7.50 20.85 9.43
N ILE A 257 -6.24 21.15 9.76
CA ILE A 257 -5.15 21.18 8.78
C ILE A 257 -4.01 20.28 9.20
N ALA A 258 -3.29 19.73 8.20
CA ALA A 258 -2.03 19.03 8.37
C ALA A 258 -1.02 19.52 7.34
N CYS A 259 0.09 20.04 7.82
CA CYS A 259 1.08 20.76 7.02
C CYS A 259 2.39 19.97 6.84
N GLN A 260 2.51 18.81 7.50
CA GLN A 260 3.74 18.03 7.56
C GLN A 260 3.67 16.72 6.79
N SER A 261 4.81 16.26 6.32
CA SER A 261 4.97 14.98 5.64
C SER A 261 6.39 14.43 5.79
N SER A 262 6.61 13.19 5.40
CA SER A 262 7.88 12.47 5.48
C SER A 262 8.97 12.96 4.50
N SER A 263 8.64 13.81 3.53
CA SER A 263 9.59 14.36 2.56
C SER A 263 9.19 15.78 2.19
N GLN A 264 10.16 16.68 2.02
CA GLN A 264 9.92 18.08 1.63
C GLN A 264 9.21 18.18 0.27
N ALA A 265 9.38 17.22 -0.63
CA ALA A 265 8.67 17.18 -1.91
C ALA A 265 7.13 17.13 -1.75
N LYS A 266 6.63 16.61 -0.63
CA LYS A 266 5.20 16.55 -0.32
C LYS A 266 4.65 17.83 0.33
N TYR A 267 5.52 18.67 0.92
CA TYR A 267 5.10 19.92 1.55
C TYR A 267 4.54 20.90 0.53
N TRP A 268 3.61 21.73 0.98
CA TRP A 268 3.23 22.91 0.22
C TRP A 268 4.31 24.00 0.37
N ASN A 269 5.23 24.02 -0.57
CA ASN A 269 6.45 24.85 -0.52
C ASN A 269 6.21 26.33 -0.89
N ASN A 270 4.96 26.78 -1.07
CA ASN A 270 4.65 28.20 -1.26
C ASN A 270 4.91 28.96 0.05
N PRO A 271 5.77 29.99 0.09
CA PRO A 271 6.18 30.64 1.31
C PRO A 271 5.06 31.39 2.03
N TYR A 272 4.01 31.80 1.33
CA TYR A 272 2.87 32.53 1.88
C TYR A 272 1.58 31.72 1.88
N GLY A 273 1.58 30.57 1.26
CA GLY A 273 0.38 29.78 0.98
C GLY A 273 -0.47 29.49 2.21
N TRP A 274 0.13 28.90 3.24
CA TRP A 274 -0.58 28.62 4.49
C TRP A 274 -1.07 29.88 5.18
N TYR A 275 -0.24 30.94 5.23
CA TYR A 275 -0.62 32.21 5.87
C TYR A 275 -1.88 32.82 5.22
N GLU A 276 -1.91 32.91 3.90
CA GLU A 276 -3.04 33.50 3.16
C GLU A 276 -4.32 32.65 3.29
N VAL A 277 -4.21 31.33 3.24
CA VAL A 277 -5.36 30.42 3.40
C VAL A 277 -5.90 30.49 4.84
N ILE A 278 -5.04 30.50 5.86
CA ILE A 278 -5.45 30.62 7.26
C ILE A 278 -6.12 31.97 7.50
N LYS A 279 -5.56 33.06 6.98
CA LYS A 279 -6.16 34.38 7.05
C LYS A 279 -7.57 34.40 6.44
N PHE A 280 -7.71 33.86 5.21
CA PHE A 280 -9.00 33.74 4.53
C PHE A 280 -10.02 32.95 5.37
N LEU A 281 -9.63 31.84 5.96
CA LEU A 281 -10.52 31.01 6.79
C LEU A 281 -10.98 31.75 8.03
N LYS A 282 -10.07 32.45 8.72
CA LYS A 282 -10.39 33.27 9.92
C LYS A 282 -11.29 34.44 9.60
N GLU A 283 -11.06 35.14 8.49
CA GLU A 283 -11.92 36.20 7.99
C GLU A 283 -13.36 35.71 7.68
N ASN A 284 -13.48 34.42 7.33
CA ASN A 284 -14.76 33.74 7.17
C ASN A 284 -15.28 33.13 8.49
N GLY A 285 -14.66 33.42 9.63
CA GLY A 285 -15.12 33.00 10.95
C GLY A 285 -14.86 31.52 11.29
N TYR A 286 -13.89 30.88 10.64
CA TYR A 286 -13.47 29.51 10.97
C TYR A 286 -12.37 29.51 12.03
N ARG A 287 -12.47 28.58 12.97
CA ARG A 287 -11.32 28.15 13.76
C ARG A 287 -10.47 27.24 12.86
N VAL A 288 -9.16 27.39 12.88
CA VAL A 288 -8.23 26.60 12.10
C VAL A 288 -7.32 25.83 13.04
N ILE A 289 -7.41 24.52 13.04
CA ILE A 289 -6.78 23.63 14.02
C ILE A 289 -5.71 22.79 13.31
N CYS A 290 -4.46 22.92 13.74
CA CYS A 290 -3.36 22.12 13.24
C CYS A 290 -3.23 20.84 14.05
N ILE A 291 -3.27 19.68 13.37
CA ILE A 291 -3.28 18.36 14.01
C ILE A 291 -2.07 17.50 13.64
N ASP A 292 -0.99 18.09 13.18
CA ASP A 292 0.26 17.39 12.88
C ASP A 292 0.85 16.68 14.11
N LYS A 293 1.78 15.79 13.90
CA LYS A 293 2.47 15.10 15.01
C LYS A 293 3.36 16.06 15.81
N GLU A 294 3.99 17.02 15.14
CA GLU A 294 4.99 17.90 15.72
C GLU A 294 4.72 19.37 15.34
N ARG A 295 5.18 20.32 16.16
CA ARG A 295 5.14 21.76 15.80
C ARG A 295 6.18 22.12 14.75
N VAL A 296 7.27 21.38 14.73
CA VAL A 296 8.42 21.59 13.84
C VAL A 296 8.88 20.26 13.30
N HIS A 297 8.99 20.14 11.98
CA HIS A 297 9.46 18.93 11.33
C HIS A 297 10.38 19.25 10.16
N GLY A 298 11.46 18.49 9.99
CA GLY A 298 12.41 18.71 8.92
C GLY A 298 13.64 17.82 9.05
N ALA A 299 14.64 18.10 8.22
CA ALA A 299 15.94 17.44 8.29
C ALA A 299 17.06 18.37 7.80
N GLY A 300 18.24 18.23 8.37
CA GLY A 300 19.42 19.01 8.03
C GLY A 300 19.22 20.51 8.25
N LEU A 301 19.29 21.29 7.19
CA LEU A 301 19.10 22.74 7.24
C LEU A 301 17.66 23.19 6.91
N VAL A 302 16.75 22.28 6.63
CA VAL A 302 15.37 22.60 6.22
C VAL A 302 14.40 22.15 7.29
N TRP A 303 13.77 23.12 7.95
CA TRP A 303 12.80 22.92 9.02
C TRP A 303 11.50 23.66 8.73
N ASN A 304 10.39 22.96 8.86
CA ASN A 304 9.05 23.48 8.63
C ASN A 304 8.36 23.64 9.98
N HIS A 305 7.86 24.83 10.23
CA HIS A 305 7.13 25.16 11.44
C HIS A 305 5.63 25.08 11.22
N MET A 306 4.89 24.78 12.26
CA MET A 306 3.44 24.94 12.29
C MET A 306 3.08 26.37 11.83
N PRO A 307 2.13 26.55 10.91
CA PRO A 307 1.78 27.87 10.41
C PRO A 307 1.27 28.78 11.50
N TRP A 308 1.57 30.07 11.36
CA TRP A 308 1.09 31.09 12.29
C TRP A 308 -0.43 31.28 12.22
N GLY A 309 -1.06 31.52 13.36
CA GLY A 309 -2.49 31.87 13.45
C GLY A 309 -3.44 30.67 13.55
N VAL A 310 -2.93 29.47 13.69
CA VAL A 310 -3.72 28.25 13.94
C VAL A 310 -3.80 27.93 15.43
N GLU A 311 -4.80 27.16 15.81
CA GLU A 311 -4.87 26.50 17.10
C GLU A 311 -4.00 25.24 17.08
N ASP A 312 -3.25 25.03 18.14
CA ASP A 312 -2.27 23.95 18.24
C ASP A 312 -2.87 22.71 18.92
N GLU A 313 -3.16 21.72 18.13
CA GLU A 313 -3.54 20.37 18.54
C GLU A 313 -2.50 19.34 18.07
N THR A 314 -1.24 19.79 17.87
CA THR A 314 -0.12 18.90 17.55
C THR A 314 0.23 18.01 18.76
N GLY A 315 1.10 17.05 18.55
CA GLY A 315 1.60 16.12 19.58
C GLY A 315 1.50 14.67 19.16
N ASP A 316 2.14 13.80 19.92
CA ASP A 316 2.03 12.35 19.76
C ASP A 316 0.75 11.85 20.47
N LYS A 317 -0.38 12.04 19.81
CA LYS A 317 -1.72 11.70 20.32
C LYS A 317 -2.24 10.41 19.67
N PRO A 318 -3.07 9.63 20.38
CA PRO A 318 -3.78 8.51 19.80
C PRO A 318 -4.56 8.93 18.54
N LEU A 319 -4.58 8.06 17.52
CA LEU A 319 -5.31 8.36 16.27
C LEU A 319 -6.80 8.60 16.48
N GLN A 320 -7.42 7.96 17.48
CA GLN A 320 -8.84 8.18 17.79
C GLN A 320 -9.11 9.62 18.19
N GLU A 321 -8.20 10.29 18.91
CA GLU A 321 -8.37 11.71 19.25
C GLU A 321 -8.35 12.60 18.01
N ARG A 322 -7.52 12.24 17.00
CA ARG A 322 -7.52 12.95 15.71
C ARG A 322 -8.79 12.68 14.91
N ILE A 323 -9.26 11.43 14.91
CA ILE A 323 -10.56 11.06 14.31
C ILE A 323 -11.69 11.89 14.93
N ASP A 324 -11.71 12.01 16.25
CA ASP A 324 -12.73 12.79 16.99
C ASP A 324 -12.71 14.28 16.66
N LEU A 325 -11.54 14.84 16.33
CA LEU A 325 -11.45 16.21 15.84
C LEU A 325 -11.84 16.34 14.38
N ILE A 326 -11.38 15.41 13.53
CA ILE A 326 -11.58 15.49 12.08
C ILE A 326 -13.04 15.26 11.72
N LYS A 327 -13.72 14.27 12.32
CA LYS A 327 -15.07 13.84 11.92
C LYS A 327 -16.15 14.92 11.96
N ASP A 328 -15.97 15.93 12.79
CA ASP A 328 -16.90 17.04 12.98
C ASP A 328 -16.41 18.35 12.34
N ALA A 329 -15.23 18.34 11.69
CA ALA A 329 -14.73 19.48 10.95
C ALA A 329 -15.56 19.72 9.68
N ASP A 330 -15.76 20.98 9.28
CA ASP A 330 -16.48 21.29 8.03
C ASP A 330 -15.74 20.76 6.80
N PHE A 331 -14.40 20.73 6.84
CA PHE A 331 -13.50 20.09 5.88
C PHE A 331 -12.09 20.00 6.45
N PHE A 332 -11.25 19.27 5.75
CA PHE A 332 -9.84 19.08 6.06
C PHE A 332 -8.96 19.66 4.95
N ILE A 333 -7.83 20.27 5.29
CA ILE A 333 -6.82 20.70 4.31
C ILE A 333 -5.49 20.01 4.64
N GLY A 334 -4.93 19.30 3.67
CA GLY A 334 -3.68 18.60 3.89
C GLY A 334 -2.90 18.31 2.62
N LEU A 335 -1.87 17.51 2.82
CA LEU A 335 -0.91 17.09 1.82
C LEU A 335 -1.19 15.64 1.39
N SER A 336 -0.43 15.13 0.43
CA SER A 336 -0.34 13.69 0.14
C SER A 336 0.35 12.97 1.31
N SER A 337 -0.36 12.82 2.42
CA SER A 337 0.16 12.26 3.68
C SER A 337 -0.94 11.54 4.49
N GLY A 338 -0.54 10.82 5.54
CA GLY A 338 -1.41 9.93 6.30
C GLY A 338 -2.66 10.60 6.91
N LEU A 339 -2.57 11.86 7.37
CA LEU A 339 -3.72 12.57 7.97
C LEU A 339 -4.81 12.90 6.93
N SER A 340 -4.45 13.08 5.65
CA SER A 340 -5.45 13.20 4.58
C SER A 340 -6.24 11.91 4.38
N TRP A 341 -5.58 10.75 4.51
CA TRP A 341 -6.23 9.44 4.46
C TRP A 341 -7.14 9.22 5.67
N LEU A 342 -6.71 9.69 6.85
CA LEU A 342 -7.55 9.64 8.06
C LEU A 342 -8.82 10.47 7.89
N ALA A 343 -8.69 11.69 7.32
CA ALA A 343 -9.82 12.55 7.04
C ALA A 343 -10.79 11.95 6.00
N TRP A 344 -10.25 11.29 4.97
CA TRP A 344 -11.04 10.53 4.01
C TRP A 344 -11.82 9.39 4.69
N GLY A 345 -11.18 8.64 5.60
CA GLY A 345 -11.83 7.62 6.42
C GLY A 345 -12.94 8.17 7.31
N CYS A 346 -12.79 9.41 7.82
CA CYS A 346 -13.85 10.12 8.54
C CYS A 346 -14.96 10.66 7.65
N LYS A 347 -14.88 10.48 6.31
CA LYS A 347 -15.84 10.99 5.32
C LYS A 347 -15.98 12.51 5.32
N VAL A 348 -14.94 13.23 5.67
CA VAL A 348 -14.87 14.69 5.66
C VAL A 348 -14.30 15.13 4.30
N PRO A 349 -14.81 16.22 3.67
CA PRO A 349 -14.22 16.76 2.45
C PRO A 349 -12.74 17.09 2.63
N VAL A 350 -11.88 16.56 1.75
CA VAL A 350 -10.42 16.76 1.84
C VAL A 350 -9.93 17.65 0.71
N VAL A 351 -9.44 18.83 1.06
CA VAL A 351 -8.63 19.66 0.16
C VAL A 351 -7.22 19.12 0.19
N MET A 352 -6.80 18.47 -0.89
CA MET A 352 -5.48 17.85 -0.98
C MET A 352 -4.54 18.69 -1.84
N ILE A 353 -3.52 19.27 -1.22
CA ILE A 353 -2.49 20.06 -1.90
C ILE A 353 -1.34 19.12 -2.24
N SER A 354 -1.12 18.80 -3.51
CA SER A 354 -0.06 17.89 -3.92
C SER A 354 0.41 18.14 -5.36
N GLY A 355 1.72 18.22 -5.54
CA GLY A 355 2.38 18.19 -6.85
C GLY A 355 3.33 16.99 -6.97
N PHE A 356 3.71 16.38 -5.87
CA PHE A 356 4.63 15.25 -5.81
C PHE A 356 4.03 13.96 -6.38
N THR A 357 2.76 13.70 -6.08
CA THR A 357 2.01 12.52 -6.55
C THR A 357 1.06 12.85 -7.69
N HIS A 358 0.84 11.89 -8.58
CA HIS A 358 -0.24 11.98 -9.56
C HIS A 358 -1.61 11.82 -8.86
N PRO A 359 -2.69 12.45 -9.37
CA PRO A 359 -4.02 12.34 -8.75
C PRO A 359 -4.56 10.92 -8.55
N THR A 360 -4.10 9.95 -9.32
CA THR A 360 -4.49 8.53 -9.16
C THR A 360 -3.84 7.85 -7.97
N ASN A 361 -2.83 8.48 -7.36
CA ASN A 361 -2.05 7.84 -6.29
C ASN A 361 -2.83 7.73 -4.98
N GLU A 362 -3.65 8.71 -4.67
CA GLU A 362 -4.50 8.74 -3.48
C GLU A 362 -5.97 8.53 -3.86
N PHE A 363 -6.80 8.41 -2.82
CA PHE A 363 -8.27 8.38 -2.97
C PHE A 363 -8.79 9.55 -3.80
N ALA A 364 -9.91 9.34 -4.48
CA ALA A 364 -10.54 10.39 -5.28
C ALA A 364 -11.09 11.50 -4.39
N THR A 365 -10.66 12.72 -4.65
CA THR A 365 -11.26 13.92 -4.06
C THR A 365 -11.46 14.99 -5.14
N PRO A 366 -12.65 15.62 -5.23
CA PRO A 366 -12.89 16.71 -6.17
C PRO A 366 -12.18 18.01 -5.76
N TYR A 367 -11.57 18.02 -4.58
CA TYR A 367 -10.91 19.19 -3.99
C TYR A 367 -9.38 19.06 -4.02
N ARG A 368 -8.83 18.34 -5.00
CA ARG A 368 -7.37 18.28 -5.20
C ARG A 368 -6.87 19.56 -5.84
N VAL A 369 -5.77 20.09 -5.30
CA VAL A 369 -5.06 21.26 -5.83
C VAL A 369 -3.70 20.81 -6.34
N ILE A 370 -3.51 20.88 -7.65
CA ILE A 370 -2.27 20.54 -8.36
C ILE A 370 -2.04 21.57 -9.46
N ASN A 371 -0.78 21.94 -9.69
CA ASN A 371 -0.42 22.81 -10.80
C ASN A 371 0.13 21.99 -11.97
N TYR A 372 -0.72 21.75 -12.97
CA TYR A 372 -0.36 20.97 -14.17
C TYR A 372 0.58 21.72 -15.13
N HIS A 373 0.81 23.01 -14.93
CA HIS A 373 1.72 23.81 -15.78
C HIS A 373 3.17 23.75 -15.30
N THR A 374 3.45 23.02 -14.23
CA THR A 374 4.79 22.83 -13.68
C THR A 374 5.22 21.37 -13.75
N CYS A 375 6.47 21.07 -13.39
CA CYS A 375 6.90 19.70 -13.12
C CYS A 375 6.04 19.12 -11.99
N HIS A 376 5.54 17.88 -12.13
CA HIS A 376 4.74 17.21 -11.12
C HIS A 376 4.84 15.68 -11.21
N SER A 377 4.27 14.97 -10.23
CA SER A 377 4.04 13.51 -10.23
C SER A 377 5.31 12.65 -10.29
N CYS A 378 6.42 13.11 -9.71
CA CYS A 378 7.68 12.36 -9.72
C CYS A 378 7.57 11.01 -8.98
N TRP A 379 6.73 10.89 -7.97
CA TRP A 379 6.45 9.63 -7.27
C TRP A 379 5.91 8.55 -8.21
N ASN A 380 5.08 8.93 -9.16
CA ASN A 380 4.44 8.00 -10.09
C ASN A 380 5.24 7.81 -11.40
N ASP A 381 6.43 8.40 -11.53
CA ASP A 381 7.29 8.20 -12.69
C ASP A 381 8.16 6.96 -12.50
N MET A 382 7.86 5.88 -13.22
CA MET A 382 8.58 4.60 -13.14
C MET A 382 10.07 4.67 -13.53
N ARG A 383 10.50 5.74 -14.17
CA ARG A 383 11.92 5.97 -14.52
C ARG A 383 12.72 6.47 -13.34
N LEU A 384 12.05 6.89 -12.26
CA LEU A 384 12.65 7.49 -11.07
C LEU A 384 12.52 6.53 -9.89
N ASP A 385 13.59 6.42 -9.12
CA ASP A 385 13.58 5.69 -7.87
C ASP A 385 13.52 6.70 -6.71
N PHE A 386 12.53 6.54 -5.84
CA PHE A 386 12.37 7.41 -4.68
C PHE A 386 13.42 7.07 -3.62
N ASP A 387 14.23 8.05 -3.24
CA ASP A 387 15.19 7.91 -2.14
C ASP A 387 14.53 8.31 -0.82
N HIS A 388 14.21 7.32 0.01
CA HIS A 388 13.60 7.51 1.34
C HIS A 388 14.54 8.21 2.34
N PHE A 389 15.84 8.22 2.09
CA PHE A 389 16.86 8.85 2.96
C PHE A 389 17.13 10.30 2.56
N ASP A 390 16.71 10.74 1.38
CA ASP A 390 16.84 12.10 0.91
C ASP A 390 15.57 12.91 1.21
N PHE A 391 15.53 13.58 2.36
CA PHE A 391 14.41 14.44 2.72
C PHE A 391 14.09 15.52 1.68
N LEU A 392 15.11 15.97 0.95
CA LEU A 392 15.02 17.00 -0.10
C LEU A 392 14.95 16.39 -1.51
N TRP A 393 14.50 15.15 -1.63
CA TRP A 393 14.41 14.46 -2.90
C TRP A 393 13.56 15.23 -3.93
N CYS A 394 14.18 15.63 -5.00
CA CYS A 394 13.57 16.27 -6.17
C CYS A 394 14.37 15.86 -7.40
N PRO A 395 14.08 14.72 -8.04
CA PRO A 395 14.99 14.05 -8.98
C PRO A 395 15.25 14.86 -10.24
N ARG A 396 14.37 15.81 -10.58
CA ARG A 396 14.49 16.60 -11.81
C ARG A 396 15.11 17.99 -11.58
N HIS A 397 14.95 18.56 -10.38
CA HIS A 397 15.28 19.98 -10.15
C HIS A 397 16.00 20.26 -8.83
N LYS A 398 16.49 19.21 -8.12
CA LYS A 398 17.27 19.42 -6.89
C LYS A 398 18.46 20.35 -7.13
N GLY A 399 18.63 21.36 -6.28
CA GLY A 399 19.73 22.31 -6.37
C GLY A 399 19.58 23.40 -7.43
N THR A 400 18.41 23.53 -8.06
CA THR A 400 18.11 24.61 -9.03
C THR A 400 17.00 25.52 -8.49
N ASP A 401 16.75 26.66 -9.15
CA ASP A 401 15.65 27.58 -8.81
C ASP A 401 14.26 26.93 -8.94
N ARG A 402 14.16 25.85 -9.72
CA ARG A 402 12.95 25.06 -9.90
C ARG A 402 12.74 23.97 -8.84
N HIS A 403 13.62 23.91 -7.82
CA HIS A 403 13.49 22.93 -6.73
C HIS A 403 12.12 23.03 -6.07
N PHE A 404 11.36 21.93 -6.05
CA PHE A 404 9.98 21.81 -5.57
C PHE A 404 8.97 22.75 -6.26
N GLU A 405 9.20 23.17 -7.50
CA GLU A 405 8.26 24.04 -8.22
C GLU A 405 6.83 23.48 -8.26
N CYS A 406 6.69 22.14 -8.28
CA CYS A 406 5.41 21.44 -8.30
C CYS A 406 4.48 21.83 -7.14
N THR A 407 5.02 22.20 -5.99
CA THR A 407 4.25 22.63 -4.82
C THR A 407 4.52 24.09 -4.47
N LYS A 408 5.68 24.64 -4.82
CA LYS A 408 5.99 26.06 -4.62
C LYS A 408 5.05 26.97 -5.43
N LEU A 409 4.70 26.57 -6.65
CA LEU A 409 3.87 27.35 -7.56
C LEU A 409 2.37 27.01 -7.48
N ILE A 410 1.93 26.22 -6.51
CA ILE A 410 0.52 26.18 -6.14
C ILE A 410 0.25 27.44 -5.31
N SER A 411 -0.63 28.33 -5.79
CA SER A 411 -0.94 29.58 -5.12
C SER A 411 -2.01 29.41 -4.04
N ALA A 412 -2.05 30.32 -3.08
CA ALA A 412 -3.14 30.36 -2.09
C ALA A 412 -4.51 30.57 -2.75
N GLU A 413 -4.60 31.35 -3.82
CA GLU A 413 -5.85 31.59 -4.54
C GLU A 413 -6.39 30.30 -5.19
N GLN A 414 -5.53 29.41 -5.69
CA GLN A 414 -5.97 28.09 -6.18
C GLN A 414 -6.59 27.26 -5.07
N VAL A 415 -6.00 27.26 -3.88
CA VAL A 415 -6.53 26.55 -2.70
C VAL A 415 -7.84 27.20 -2.22
N ILE A 416 -7.90 28.52 -2.10
CA ILE A 416 -9.09 29.27 -1.70
C ILE A 416 -10.25 29.05 -2.68
N THR A 417 -9.96 29.09 -3.97
CA THR A 417 -10.97 28.80 -5.02
C THR A 417 -11.50 27.37 -4.89
N THR A 418 -10.66 26.43 -4.52
CA THR A 418 -11.08 25.05 -4.26
C THR A 418 -11.92 24.94 -3.00
N ILE A 419 -11.55 25.61 -1.91
CA ILE A 419 -12.32 25.66 -0.66
C ILE A 419 -13.75 26.21 -0.93
N ARG A 420 -13.88 27.25 -1.74
CA ARG A 420 -15.20 27.85 -2.07
C ARG A 420 -16.15 26.89 -2.79
N LYS A 421 -15.64 25.81 -3.37
CA LYS A 421 -16.46 24.76 -4.03
C LYS A 421 -16.99 23.70 -3.07
N ILE A 422 -16.52 23.68 -1.82
CA ILE A 422 -16.93 22.69 -0.82
C ILE A 422 -18.33 23.02 -0.34
N PRO A 423 -19.30 22.08 -0.40
CA PRO A 423 -20.69 22.36 0.02
C PRO A 423 -20.81 22.74 1.52
N THR A 424 -19.89 22.26 2.35
CA THR A 424 -19.88 22.58 3.78
C THR A 424 -19.18 23.89 4.10
N PHE A 425 -18.51 24.53 3.14
CA PHE A 425 -17.93 25.86 3.34
C PHE A 425 -19.02 26.92 3.49
N ARG A 426 -18.99 27.64 4.58
CA ARG A 426 -19.94 28.70 4.92
C ARG A 426 -19.21 30.05 5.03
N PRO A 427 -19.33 30.92 4.02
CA PRO A 427 -18.69 32.22 4.06
C PRO A 427 -19.19 33.04 5.27
N GLY A 428 -18.29 33.86 5.81
CA GLY A 428 -18.65 34.83 6.84
C GLY A 428 -19.71 35.81 6.30
N LYS A 429 -20.54 36.32 7.19
CA LYS A 429 -21.42 37.46 6.81
C LYS A 429 -20.50 38.63 6.46
N LYS A 430 -20.67 39.20 5.27
CA LYS A 430 -20.08 40.50 4.97
C LYS A 430 -20.79 41.51 5.86
N GLU A 431 -20.10 42.14 6.80
CA GLU A 431 -20.56 43.33 7.49
C GLU A 431 -20.66 44.49 6.52
#